data_aaad1f016640352fc8c738baca72d0e5
#
_entry.id   aaad1f016640352fc8c738baca72d0e5
#
_cell.length_a   1.000
_cell.length_b   1.000
_cell.length_c   1.000
_cell.angle_alpha   90.00
_cell.angle_beta   90.00
_cell.angle_gamma   90.00
#
_symmetry.space_group_name_H-M   'P 1'
#
loop_
_entity.id
_entity.type
_entity.pdbx_description
1 polymer ?
#
loop_
_entity_poly.entity_id
_entity_poly.type
_entity_poly.pdbx_seq_one_letter_code
_entity_poly.pdbx_strand_id
1 'polypeptide(L)'
;KGMMIVTNWDRFDSKNNHIIENLEQDLKIPIIALDARKIPESKKSMIFEMLENPRVFSNKTFHTGISIRPKSTILEKKHAGVLIGLALLLSPAILSVIGANYFGEIIHPIISDLLKEPIESLSTLPSPLMDVLVGDYGFLSMGPFLFVWATPVVVIYALVLGIYKSTGLLDRTSLAINPLTKRIGVSGRDVTRIVMGFGCNVPAVISSRSCSSCTRGTTVSAISFGSACSYQFSASIAVFSASGMPWLVVPFLLFLTATTILYTRLVSRKKDRIKLNMPVIEG
;
A
#
# COMPACT_ATOMS: atom_id res chain seq x y z
N LYS A 1 6.85 7.10 33.54
CA LYS A 1 7.02 8.55 33.67
C LYS A 1 7.08 9.16 32.28
N GLY A 2 6.40 10.27 32.03
CA GLY A 2 6.41 10.91 30.73
C GLY A 2 5.55 12.17 30.67
N MET A 3 5.42 12.71 29.48
CA MET A 3 4.50 13.77 29.10
C MET A 3 3.68 13.33 27.89
N MET A 4 2.57 14.00 27.61
CA MET A 4 1.78 13.78 26.40
C MET A 4 1.92 14.98 25.47
N ILE A 5 2.20 14.70 24.18
CA ILE A 5 2.23 15.73 23.15
C ILE A 5 1.06 15.47 22.21
N VAL A 6 0.18 16.45 22.08
CA VAL A 6 -0.95 16.41 21.14
C VAL A 6 -0.55 17.19 19.90
N THR A 7 -0.42 16.50 18.77
CA THR A 7 -0.05 17.09 17.48
C THR A 7 -1.30 17.43 16.64
N ASN A 8 -1.11 18.21 15.57
CA ASN A 8 -2.20 18.71 14.70
C ASN A 8 -3.25 19.57 15.42
N TRP A 9 -2.87 20.22 16.51
CA TRP A 9 -3.76 21.07 17.28
C TRP A 9 -4.26 22.31 16.52
N ASP A 10 -3.53 22.69 15.46
CA ASP A 10 -3.91 23.75 14.52
C ASP A 10 -5.21 23.47 13.74
N ARG A 11 -5.64 22.22 13.71
CA ARG A 11 -6.88 21.79 13.04
C ARG A 11 -8.10 21.85 13.95
N PHE A 12 -7.91 22.14 15.22
CA PHE A 12 -8.97 22.27 16.20
C PHE A 12 -9.36 23.73 16.40
N ASP A 13 -10.64 23.98 16.55
CA ASP A 13 -11.14 25.28 16.92
C ASP A 13 -10.62 25.70 18.31
N SER A 14 -10.26 26.98 18.47
CA SER A 14 -9.77 27.56 19.74
C SER A 14 -10.74 27.37 20.93
N LYS A 15 -12.01 27.05 20.63
CA LYS A 15 -13.03 26.71 21.64
C LYS A 15 -12.73 25.43 22.43
N ASN A 16 -11.81 24.60 21.95
CA ASN A 16 -11.52 23.29 22.54
C ASN A 16 -10.33 23.27 23.51
N ASN A 17 -9.77 24.42 23.88
CA ASN A 17 -8.64 24.52 24.82
C ASN A 17 -8.97 23.92 26.21
N HIS A 18 -10.21 24.00 26.67
CA HIS A 18 -10.68 23.40 27.91
C HIS A 18 -10.51 21.86 27.95
N ILE A 19 -10.38 21.21 26.78
CA ILE A 19 -10.20 19.76 26.67
C ILE A 19 -8.80 19.36 27.12
N ILE A 20 -7.79 20.15 26.79
CA ILE A 20 -6.41 19.91 27.23
C ILE A 20 -6.32 20.03 28.75
N GLU A 21 -6.94 21.04 29.29
CA GLU A 21 -6.98 21.29 30.75
C GLU A 21 -7.66 20.14 31.50
N ASN A 22 -8.81 19.68 31.00
CA ASN A 22 -9.50 18.52 31.55
C ASN A 22 -8.67 17.24 31.48
N LEU A 23 -8.03 16.98 30.32
CA LEU A 23 -7.15 15.83 30.14
C LEU A 23 -5.92 15.89 31.07
N GLU A 24 -5.36 17.07 31.26
CA GLU A 24 -4.22 17.27 32.15
C GLU A 24 -4.60 17.02 33.62
N GLN A 25 -5.80 17.42 34.02
CA GLN A 25 -6.34 17.18 35.37
C GLN A 25 -6.63 15.68 35.58
N ASP A 26 -7.24 15.00 34.58
CA ASP A 26 -7.61 13.59 34.69
C ASP A 26 -6.38 12.66 34.68
N LEU A 27 -5.40 12.96 33.84
CA LEU A 27 -4.20 12.15 33.67
C LEU A 27 -3.08 12.47 34.66
N LYS A 28 -3.14 13.67 35.27
CA LYS A 28 -2.09 14.22 36.15
C LYS A 28 -0.71 14.26 35.51
N ILE A 29 -0.65 14.42 34.21
CA ILE A 29 0.58 14.57 33.43
C ILE A 29 0.51 15.85 32.60
N PRO A 30 1.63 16.51 32.35
CA PRO A 30 1.66 17.69 31.50
C PRO A 30 1.32 17.31 30.05
N ILE A 31 0.42 18.09 29.45
CA ILE A 31 -0.02 17.93 28.07
C ILE A 31 0.34 19.17 27.28
N ILE A 32 1.10 19.01 26.20
CA ILE A 32 1.45 20.10 25.28
C ILE A 32 0.76 19.90 23.95
N ALA A 33 -0.06 20.86 23.56
CA ALA A 33 -0.63 20.94 22.24
C ALA A 33 0.27 21.76 21.31
N LEU A 34 0.63 21.20 20.15
CA LEU A 34 1.50 21.89 19.19
C LEU A 34 1.20 21.50 17.73
N ASP A 35 1.59 22.38 16.82
CA ASP A 35 1.73 22.05 15.42
C ASP A 35 3.15 21.50 15.18
N ALA A 36 3.25 20.21 14.83
CA ALA A 36 4.54 19.54 14.62
C ALA A 36 5.35 20.12 13.44
N ARG A 37 4.70 20.87 12.53
CA ARG A 37 5.35 21.53 11.38
C ARG A 37 6.03 22.85 11.77
N LYS A 38 5.54 23.53 12.83
CA LYS A 38 6.05 24.80 13.28
C LYS A 38 6.00 24.88 14.80
N ILE A 39 7.08 24.45 15.44
CA ILE A 39 7.20 24.43 16.91
C ILE A 39 7.82 25.76 17.36
N PRO A 40 7.08 26.63 18.11
CA PRO A 40 7.64 27.85 18.68
C PRO A 40 8.75 27.54 19.69
N GLU A 41 9.76 28.41 19.78
CA GLU A 41 10.88 28.24 20.72
C GLU A 41 10.43 28.16 22.17
N SER A 42 9.40 28.92 22.53
CA SER A 42 8.79 28.86 23.87
C SER A 42 8.22 27.47 24.21
N LYS A 43 7.69 26.76 23.23
CA LYS A 43 7.20 25.37 23.44
C LYS A 43 8.31 24.37 23.47
N LYS A 44 9.42 24.62 22.78
CA LYS A 44 10.60 23.74 22.85
C LYS A 44 11.20 23.75 24.26
N SER A 45 11.40 24.94 24.85
CA SER A 45 11.91 25.06 26.21
C SER A 45 11.02 24.34 27.24
N MET A 46 9.69 24.50 27.12
CA MET A 46 8.73 23.75 27.96
C MET A 46 8.85 22.24 27.79
N ILE A 47 9.06 21.74 26.58
CA ILE A 47 9.24 20.31 26.32
C ILE A 47 10.51 19.80 27.03
N PHE A 48 11.62 20.54 26.94
CA PHE A 48 12.87 20.16 27.62
C PHE A 48 12.71 20.17 29.15
N GLU A 49 12.10 21.19 29.72
CA GLU A 49 11.83 21.27 31.15
C GLU A 49 10.96 20.11 31.65
N MET A 50 9.92 19.72 30.87
CA MET A 50 9.06 18.59 31.22
C MET A 50 9.75 17.22 31.04
N LEU A 51 10.74 17.12 30.15
CA LEU A 51 11.56 15.91 30.00
C LEU A 51 12.51 15.71 31.19
N GLU A 52 13.02 16.82 31.74
CA GLU A 52 13.87 16.77 32.94
C GLU A 52 13.09 16.36 34.19
N ASN A 53 11.81 16.72 34.27
CA ASN A 53 10.93 16.43 35.41
C ASN A 53 9.70 15.58 35.02
N PRO A 54 9.89 14.31 34.57
CA PRO A 54 8.79 13.49 34.07
C PRO A 54 7.86 13.03 35.21
N ARG A 55 6.55 13.25 35.06
CA ARG A 55 5.52 12.78 36.02
C ARG A 55 5.14 11.32 35.76
N VAL A 56 4.60 10.65 36.80
CA VAL A 56 4.19 9.25 36.71
C VAL A 56 2.84 9.15 36.02
N PHE A 57 2.74 8.30 35.03
CA PHE A 57 1.49 7.99 34.32
C PHE A 57 0.46 7.36 35.27
N SER A 58 -0.75 7.89 35.30
CA SER A 58 -1.90 7.19 35.84
C SER A 58 -2.39 6.15 34.82
N ASN A 59 -2.47 4.89 35.21
CA ASN A 59 -2.83 3.76 34.33
C ASN A 59 -4.35 3.66 34.08
N LYS A 60 -5.07 4.80 34.11
CA LYS A 60 -6.50 4.85 33.86
C LYS A 60 -6.76 5.02 32.36
N THR A 61 -7.61 4.17 31.83
CA THR A 61 -8.24 4.42 30.51
C THR A 61 -9.17 5.62 30.64
N PHE A 62 -8.98 6.62 29.83
CA PHE A 62 -9.83 7.83 29.80
C PHE A 62 -10.50 7.96 28.44
N HIS A 63 -11.70 8.47 28.45
CA HIS A 63 -12.43 8.83 27.25
C HIS A 63 -12.43 10.35 27.15
N THR A 64 -11.83 10.89 26.09
CA THR A 64 -11.76 12.34 25.86
C THR A 64 -13.12 12.96 25.58
N GLY A 65 -14.14 12.15 25.27
CA GLY A 65 -15.46 12.66 24.83
C GLY A 65 -15.44 13.35 23.47
N ILE A 66 -14.26 13.48 22.84
CA ILE A 66 -14.13 14.12 21.54
C ILE A 66 -14.21 13.04 20.48
N SER A 67 -15.30 13.05 19.75
CA SER A 67 -15.46 12.27 18.53
C SER A 67 -15.32 13.23 17.35
N ILE A 68 -14.11 13.38 16.81
CA ILE A 68 -13.92 14.06 15.52
C ILE A 68 -14.33 13.08 14.46
N ARG A 69 -15.58 13.12 14.07
CA ARG A 69 -16.04 12.40 12.90
C ARG A 69 -15.66 13.22 11.68
N PRO A 70 -14.71 12.77 10.84
CA PRO A 70 -14.51 13.40 9.54
C PRO A 70 -15.85 13.38 8.80
N LYS A 71 -16.10 14.40 7.96
CA LYS A 71 -17.34 14.48 7.16
C LYS A 71 -17.59 13.12 6.51
N SER A 72 -18.78 12.55 6.74
CA SER A 72 -19.15 11.25 6.20
C SER A 72 -19.08 11.27 4.68
N THR A 73 -18.24 10.44 4.12
CA THR A 73 -18.10 10.24 2.68
C THR A 73 -18.89 9.00 2.25
N ILE A 74 -19.08 8.85 0.95
CA ILE A 74 -19.76 7.68 0.37
C ILE A 74 -19.06 6.36 0.77
N LEU A 75 -17.73 6.42 1.08
CA LEU A 75 -16.93 5.29 1.56
C LEU A 75 -17.37 4.74 2.93
N GLU A 76 -18.09 5.50 3.72
CA GLU A 76 -18.59 5.06 5.04
C GLU A 76 -19.93 4.33 4.97
N LYS A 77 -20.59 4.32 3.81
CA LYS A 77 -21.84 3.55 3.62
C LYS A 77 -21.55 2.05 3.58
N LYS A 78 -22.26 1.28 4.40
CA LYS A 78 -21.97 -0.12 4.72
C LYS A 78 -21.75 -1.06 3.51
N HIS A 79 -22.50 -0.92 2.43
CA HIS A 79 -22.37 -1.76 1.23
C HIS A 79 -21.69 -1.03 0.09
N ALA A 80 -22.12 0.20 -0.21
CA ALA A 80 -21.51 1.02 -1.26
C ALA A 80 -20.04 1.35 -0.97
N GLY A 81 -19.70 1.59 0.31
CA GLY A 81 -18.33 1.87 0.73
C GLY A 81 -17.37 0.72 0.45
N VAL A 82 -17.79 -0.53 0.66
CA VAL A 82 -16.94 -1.70 0.37
C VAL A 82 -16.69 -1.85 -1.13
N LEU A 83 -17.72 -1.68 -1.96
CA LEU A 83 -17.57 -1.77 -3.42
C LEU A 83 -16.69 -0.65 -3.98
N ILE A 84 -16.95 0.58 -3.56
CA ILE A 84 -16.14 1.75 -3.96
C ILE A 84 -14.71 1.61 -3.43
N GLY A 85 -14.54 1.15 -2.18
CA GLY A 85 -13.24 0.89 -1.60
C GLY A 85 -12.45 -0.16 -2.37
N LEU A 86 -13.09 -1.24 -2.82
CA LEU A 86 -12.46 -2.26 -3.66
C LEU A 86 -12.09 -1.70 -5.05
N ALA A 87 -12.98 -0.94 -5.68
CA ALA A 87 -12.71 -0.30 -6.96
C ALA A 87 -11.53 0.69 -6.86
N LEU A 88 -11.49 1.52 -5.81
CA LEU A 88 -10.38 2.44 -5.54
C LEU A 88 -9.08 1.70 -5.23
N LEU A 89 -9.14 0.55 -4.56
CA LEU A 89 -7.96 -0.25 -4.25
C LEU A 89 -7.33 -0.86 -5.51
N LEU A 90 -8.16 -1.25 -6.49
CA LEU A 90 -7.69 -1.85 -7.75
C LEU A 90 -7.34 -0.81 -8.80
N SER A 91 -7.87 0.42 -8.71
CA SER A 91 -7.66 1.45 -9.72
C SER A 91 -6.19 1.82 -9.99
N PRO A 92 -5.24 1.85 -9.01
CA PRO A 92 -3.84 2.09 -9.32
C PRO A 92 -3.25 1.03 -10.25
N ALA A 93 -3.61 -0.24 -10.05
CA ALA A 93 -3.15 -1.34 -10.90
C ALA A 93 -3.73 -1.22 -12.32
N ILE A 94 -5.03 -0.97 -12.43
CA ILE A 94 -5.71 -0.81 -13.73
C ILE A 94 -5.14 0.38 -14.51
N LEU A 95 -5.00 1.54 -13.86
CA LEU A 95 -4.43 2.74 -14.48
C LEU A 95 -2.99 2.51 -14.95
N SER A 96 -2.21 1.76 -14.17
CA SER A 96 -0.82 1.46 -14.53
C SER A 96 -0.73 0.58 -15.76
N VAL A 97 -1.59 -0.43 -15.87
CA VAL A 97 -1.62 -1.32 -17.04
C VAL A 97 -2.07 -0.56 -18.28
N ILE A 98 -3.13 0.24 -18.19
CA ILE A 98 -3.61 1.06 -19.31
C ILE A 98 -2.53 2.06 -19.76
N GLY A 99 -1.92 2.77 -18.81
CA GLY A 99 -0.85 3.73 -19.11
C GLY A 99 0.38 3.05 -19.72
N ALA A 100 0.78 1.89 -19.20
CA ALA A 100 1.92 1.15 -19.73
C ALA A 100 1.67 0.65 -21.16
N ASN A 101 0.47 0.19 -21.47
CA ASN A 101 0.12 -0.19 -22.84
C ASN A 101 0.23 0.99 -23.78
N TYR A 102 -0.32 2.15 -23.40
CA TYR A 102 -0.23 3.35 -24.22
C TYR A 102 1.23 3.79 -24.48
N PHE A 103 2.08 3.80 -23.45
CA PHE A 103 3.50 4.12 -23.60
C PHE A 103 4.26 3.03 -24.36
N GLY A 104 3.94 1.77 -24.11
CA GLY A 104 4.53 0.63 -24.79
C GLY A 104 4.30 0.66 -26.29
N GLU A 105 3.07 0.93 -26.74
CA GLU A 105 2.73 1.05 -28.16
C GLU A 105 3.50 2.17 -28.87
N ILE A 106 3.81 3.27 -28.18
CA ILE A 106 4.57 4.38 -28.76
C ILE A 106 6.07 4.05 -28.81
N ILE A 107 6.61 3.45 -27.75
CA ILE A 107 8.07 3.26 -27.61
C ILE A 107 8.53 1.97 -28.29
N HIS A 108 7.69 0.95 -28.34
CA HIS A 108 8.05 -0.34 -28.92
C HIS A 108 8.62 -0.28 -30.35
N PRO A 109 7.98 0.43 -31.32
CA PRO A 109 8.51 0.51 -32.67
C PRO A 109 9.86 1.25 -32.72
N ILE A 110 10.06 2.27 -31.89
CA ILE A 110 11.32 3.01 -31.83
C ILE A 110 12.47 2.10 -31.36
N ILE A 111 12.23 1.33 -30.30
CA ILE A 111 13.24 0.39 -29.78
C ILE A 111 13.47 -0.75 -30.77
N SER A 112 12.42 -1.24 -31.42
CA SER A 112 12.54 -2.29 -32.44
C SER A 112 13.42 -1.86 -33.59
N ASP A 113 13.24 -0.63 -34.11
CA ASP A 113 14.05 -0.10 -35.20
C ASP A 113 15.51 0.14 -34.77
N LEU A 114 15.71 0.65 -33.54
CA LEU A 114 17.05 0.88 -32.97
C LEU A 114 17.83 -0.43 -32.78
N LEU A 115 17.16 -1.53 -32.50
CA LEU A 115 17.77 -2.81 -32.21
C LEU A 115 18.01 -3.66 -33.46
N LYS A 116 17.45 -3.34 -34.63
CA LYS A 116 17.60 -4.13 -35.85
C LYS A 116 19.05 -4.33 -36.24
N GLU A 117 19.82 -3.24 -36.41
CA GLU A 117 21.21 -3.30 -36.81
C GLU A 117 22.10 -4.08 -35.82
N PRO A 118 22.03 -3.83 -34.47
CA PRO A 118 22.76 -4.63 -33.50
C PRO A 118 22.40 -6.13 -33.54
N ILE A 119 21.13 -6.45 -33.70
CA ILE A 119 20.66 -7.84 -33.76
C ILE A 119 21.18 -8.53 -35.01
N GLU A 120 21.10 -7.89 -36.19
CA GLU A 120 21.63 -8.44 -37.44
C GLU A 120 23.15 -8.64 -37.38
N SER A 121 23.90 -7.71 -36.79
CA SER A 121 25.35 -7.82 -36.63
C SER A 121 25.76 -9.01 -35.75
N LEU A 122 25.00 -9.24 -34.68
CA LEU A 122 25.28 -10.32 -33.72
C LEU A 122 24.72 -11.68 -34.16
N SER A 123 23.84 -11.73 -35.15
CA SER A 123 23.30 -12.97 -35.70
C SER A 123 24.35 -13.84 -36.43
N THR A 124 25.51 -13.24 -36.74
CA THR A 124 26.65 -13.93 -37.35
C THR A 124 27.52 -14.71 -36.35
N LEU A 125 27.25 -14.57 -35.04
CA LEU A 125 28.01 -15.27 -34.00
C LEU A 125 27.72 -16.77 -33.97
N PRO A 126 28.70 -17.60 -33.56
CA PRO A 126 28.46 -19.01 -33.40
C PRO A 126 27.47 -19.33 -32.27
N SER A 127 26.59 -20.30 -32.51
CA SER A 127 25.79 -20.92 -31.45
C SER A 127 26.75 -21.58 -30.40
N PRO A 128 26.51 -21.44 -29.07
CA PRO A 128 25.30 -21.01 -28.40
C PRO A 128 25.25 -19.51 -28.02
N LEU A 129 26.30 -18.73 -28.37
CA LEU A 129 26.38 -17.30 -27.97
C LEU A 129 25.30 -16.46 -28.67
N MET A 130 25.04 -16.77 -29.94
CA MET A 130 23.97 -16.16 -30.71
C MET A 130 22.60 -16.34 -30.03
N ASP A 131 22.30 -17.59 -29.61
CA ASP A 131 21.03 -17.94 -29.00
C ASP A 131 20.78 -17.16 -27.67
N VAL A 132 21.84 -16.98 -26.87
CA VAL A 132 21.76 -16.24 -25.59
C VAL A 132 21.60 -14.74 -25.82
N LEU A 133 22.24 -14.18 -26.85
CA LEU A 133 22.24 -12.72 -27.09
C LEU A 133 21.07 -12.29 -27.98
N VAL A 134 20.77 -13.01 -29.03
CA VAL A 134 19.93 -12.57 -30.15
C VAL A 134 18.83 -13.57 -30.52
N GLY A 135 18.85 -14.79 -29.96
CA GLY A 135 17.79 -15.77 -30.15
C GLY A 135 16.40 -15.22 -29.76
N ASP A 136 15.33 -15.94 -30.04
CA ASP A 136 13.94 -15.50 -29.78
C ASP A 136 13.70 -15.03 -28.33
N TYR A 137 14.46 -15.58 -27.38
CA TYR A 137 14.46 -15.21 -25.96
C TYR A 137 15.80 -14.61 -25.51
N GLY A 138 16.58 -14.11 -26.43
CA GLY A 138 17.91 -13.55 -26.18
C GLY A 138 17.85 -12.24 -25.37
N PHE A 139 18.99 -11.91 -24.77
CA PHE A 139 19.09 -10.72 -23.91
C PHE A 139 18.78 -9.42 -24.69
N LEU A 140 19.25 -9.28 -25.93
CA LEU A 140 18.98 -8.10 -26.78
C LEU A 140 17.59 -8.15 -27.40
N SER A 141 17.08 -9.34 -27.71
CA SER A 141 15.76 -9.49 -28.33
C SER A 141 14.62 -9.23 -27.34
N MET A 142 14.77 -9.66 -26.07
CA MET A 142 13.71 -9.54 -25.06
C MET A 142 13.99 -8.50 -23.99
N GLY A 143 15.25 -8.29 -23.59
CA GLY A 143 15.61 -7.44 -22.45
C GLY A 143 15.08 -6.01 -22.57
N PRO A 144 15.35 -5.27 -23.66
CA PRO A 144 14.89 -3.90 -23.84
C PRO A 144 13.36 -3.79 -23.81
N PHE A 145 12.64 -4.74 -24.41
CA PHE A 145 11.17 -4.75 -24.41
C PHE A 145 10.59 -4.99 -23.02
N LEU A 146 11.24 -5.82 -22.20
CA LEU A 146 10.84 -5.98 -20.81
C LEU A 146 10.91 -4.66 -20.03
N PHE A 147 11.95 -3.85 -20.26
CA PHE A 147 12.06 -2.53 -19.66
C PHE A 147 10.98 -1.56 -20.18
N VAL A 148 10.71 -1.56 -21.48
CA VAL A 148 9.69 -0.71 -22.10
C VAL A 148 8.31 -0.95 -21.50
N TRP A 149 7.97 -2.19 -21.22
CA TRP A 149 6.66 -2.55 -20.65
C TRP A 149 6.61 -2.45 -19.12
N ALA A 150 7.67 -2.85 -18.42
CA ALA A 150 7.67 -2.89 -16.96
C ALA A 150 7.86 -1.51 -16.31
N THR A 151 8.72 -0.66 -16.88
CA THR A 151 9.06 0.63 -16.27
C THR A 151 7.84 1.57 -16.16
N PRO A 152 7.04 1.80 -17.21
CA PRO A 152 5.86 2.65 -17.10
C PRO A 152 4.84 2.14 -16.06
N VAL A 153 4.64 0.81 -15.99
CA VAL A 153 3.73 0.24 -14.98
C VAL A 153 4.17 0.64 -13.57
N VAL A 154 5.45 0.44 -13.25
CA VAL A 154 5.98 0.74 -11.90
C VAL A 154 5.89 2.23 -11.59
N VAL A 155 6.27 3.09 -12.55
CA VAL A 155 6.26 4.55 -12.37
C VAL A 155 4.83 5.06 -12.16
N ILE A 156 3.89 4.70 -13.04
CA ILE A 156 2.49 5.14 -12.93
C ILE A 156 1.87 4.63 -11.63
N TYR A 157 2.11 3.36 -11.29
CA TYR A 157 1.62 2.78 -10.05
C TYR A 157 2.14 3.51 -8.82
N ALA A 158 3.44 3.81 -8.77
CA ALA A 158 4.04 4.55 -7.67
C ALA A 158 3.49 5.97 -7.54
N LEU A 159 3.27 6.67 -8.67
CA LEU A 159 2.68 8.01 -8.68
C LEU A 159 1.23 8.00 -8.15
N VAL A 160 0.40 7.09 -8.64
CA VAL A 160 -1.00 6.99 -8.20
C VAL A 160 -1.07 6.63 -6.71
N LEU A 161 -0.27 5.69 -6.24
CA LEU A 161 -0.19 5.36 -4.81
C LEU A 161 0.33 6.53 -3.98
N GLY A 162 1.30 7.31 -4.50
CA GLY A 162 1.77 8.53 -3.85
C GLY A 162 0.65 9.54 -3.64
N ILE A 163 -0.19 9.76 -4.65
CA ILE A 163 -1.37 10.63 -4.57
C ILE A 163 -2.38 10.07 -3.55
N TYR A 164 -2.65 8.77 -3.57
CA TYR A 164 -3.59 8.14 -2.62
C TYR A 164 -3.11 8.28 -1.17
N LYS A 165 -1.82 8.16 -0.96
CA LYS A 165 -1.21 8.33 0.37
C LYS A 165 -1.25 9.79 0.82
N SER A 166 -0.91 10.74 -0.04
CA SER A 166 -0.90 12.16 0.30
C SER A 166 -2.28 12.74 0.58
N THR A 167 -3.32 12.23 -0.10
CA THR A 167 -4.72 12.64 0.09
C THR A 167 -5.42 11.93 1.26
N GLY A 168 -4.77 10.93 1.89
CA GLY A 168 -5.38 10.09 2.92
C GLY A 168 -6.46 9.13 2.37
N LEU A 169 -6.61 9.03 1.05
CA LEU A 169 -7.57 8.15 0.40
C LEU A 169 -7.27 6.68 0.69
N LEU A 170 -5.98 6.34 0.80
CA LEU A 170 -5.52 5.00 1.13
C LEU A 170 -6.03 4.52 2.49
N ASP A 171 -6.00 5.38 3.52
CA ASP A 171 -6.47 5.05 4.86
C ASP A 171 -7.99 4.89 4.89
N ARG A 172 -8.73 5.77 4.22
CA ARG A 172 -10.20 5.68 4.09
C ARG A 172 -10.63 4.41 3.34
N THR A 173 -9.96 4.09 2.25
CA THR A 173 -10.18 2.85 1.50
C THR A 173 -9.93 1.62 2.36
N SER A 174 -8.84 1.62 3.11
CA SER A 174 -8.49 0.54 4.05
C SER A 174 -9.57 0.33 5.11
N LEU A 175 -10.16 1.42 5.64
CA LEU A 175 -11.25 1.35 6.61
C LEU A 175 -12.55 0.80 5.96
N ALA A 176 -12.87 1.25 4.75
CA ALA A 176 -14.07 0.81 4.03
C ALA A 176 -14.07 -0.69 3.74
N ILE A 177 -12.93 -1.28 3.36
CA ILE A 177 -12.81 -2.72 3.06
C ILE A 177 -12.60 -3.61 4.30
N ASN A 178 -12.29 -3.02 5.46
CA ASN A 178 -11.97 -3.75 6.68
C ASN A 178 -13.03 -4.77 7.13
N PRO A 179 -14.36 -4.52 7.01
CA PRO A 179 -15.38 -5.52 7.36
C PRO A 179 -15.29 -6.81 6.54
N LEU A 180 -14.86 -6.70 5.28
CA LEU A 180 -14.68 -7.85 4.39
C LEU A 180 -13.39 -8.60 4.72
N THR A 181 -12.30 -7.88 4.90
CA THR A 181 -10.95 -8.44 5.07
C THR A 181 -10.74 -9.11 6.42
N LYS A 182 -11.43 -8.66 7.46
CA LYS A 182 -11.46 -9.35 8.77
C LYS A 182 -11.92 -10.80 8.67
N ARG A 183 -12.85 -11.11 7.75
CA ARG A 183 -13.33 -12.48 7.54
C ARG A 183 -12.24 -13.40 7.00
N ILE A 184 -11.27 -12.82 6.29
CA ILE A 184 -10.12 -13.53 5.72
C ILE A 184 -9.00 -13.67 6.76
N GLY A 185 -8.97 -12.79 7.76
CA GLY A 185 -7.98 -12.81 8.84
C GLY A 185 -6.85 -11.78 8.68
N VAL A 186 -7.08 -10.76 7.86
CA VAL A 186 -6.17 -9.61 7.69
C VAL A 186 -6.92 -8.30 7.91
N SER A 187 -6.20 -7.25 8.30
CA SER A 187 -6.80 -5.92 8.42
C SER A 187 -6.94 -5.24 7.05
N GLY A 188 -7.82 -4.26 6.93
CA GLY A 188 -7.94 -3.47 5.70
C GLY A 188 -6.62 -2.80 5.30
N ARG A 189 -5.82 -2.34 6.26
CA ARG A 189 -4.47 -1.80 6.01
C ARG A 189 -3.51 -2.85 5.48
N ASP A 190 -3.59 -4.07 5.97
CA ASP A 190 -2.73 -5.16 5.50
C ASP A 190 -3.11 -5.59 4.09
N VAL A 191 -4.41 -5.62 3.75
CA VAL A 191 -4.87 -5.87 2.39
C VAL A 191 -4.40 -4.80 1.42
N THR A 192 -4.40 -3.54 1.83
CA THR A 192 -3.84 -2.47 1.00
C THR A 192 -2.36 -2.73 0.67
N ARG A 193 -1.57 -3.23 1.63
CA ARG A 193 -0.18 -3.62 1.38
C ARG A 193 -0.07 -4.84 0.45
N ILE A 194 -0.95 -5.82 0.61
CA ILE A 194 -1.00 -6.98 -0.29
C ILE A 194 -1.28 -6.52 -1.73
N VAL A 195 -2.24 -5.61 -1.91
CA VAL A 195 -2.54 -5.05 -3.24
C VAL A 195 -1.41 -4.21 -3.80
N MET A 196 -0.66 -3.48 -2.96
CA MET A 196 0.58 -2.82 -3.40
C MET A 196 1.57 -3.81 -4.04
N GLY A 197 1.56 -5.07 -3.64
CA GLY A 197 2.37 -6.13 -4.23
C GLY A 197 2.08 -6.40 -5.71
N PHE A 198 0.88 -6.11 -6.20
CA PHE A 198 0.58 -6.20 -7.64
C PHE A 198 1.36 -5.16 -8.47
N GLY A 199 1.72 -4.03 -7.89
CA GLY A 199 2.65 -3.09 -8.53
C GLY A 199 4.10 -3.59 -8.40
N CYS A 200 4.56 -3.75 -7.16
CA CYS A 200 5.91 -4.27 -6.87
C CYS A 200 5.93 -4.91 -5.47
N ASN A 201 6.39 -6.15 -5.40
CA ASN A 201 6.46 -6.90 -4.14
C ASN A 201 7.46 -6.29 -3.13
N VAL A 202 8.54 -5.68 -3.60
CA VAL A 202 9.58 -5.13 -2.73
C VAL A 202 9.05 -4.03 -1.80
N PRO A 203 8.46 -2.92 -2.28
CA PRO A 203 7.90 -1.89 -1.40
C PRO A 203 6.72 -2.42 -0.56
N ALA A 204 5.94 -3.38 -1.06
CA ALA A 204 4.87 -4.00 -0.31
C ALA A 204 5.40 -4.75 0.92
N VAL A 205 6.44 -5.56 0.75
CA VAL A 205 7.10 -6.28 1.86
C VAL A 205 7.77 -5.31 2.82
N ILE A 206 8.47 -4.27 2.33
CA ILE A 206 9.08 -3.24 3.18
C ILE A 206 8.01 -2.52 4.02
N SER A 207 6.86 -2.17 3.42
CA SER A 207 5.76 -1.51 4.14
C SER A 207 5.14 -2.38 5.23
N SER A 208 5.27 -3.71 5.11
CA SER A 208 4.78 -4.66 6.12
C SER A 208 5.51 -4.56 7.47
N ARG A 209 6.66 -3.88 7.53
CA ARG A 209 7.37 -3.59 8.79
C ARG A 209 6.50 -2.82 9.78
N SER A 210 5.56 -2.01 9.31
CA SER A 210 4.60 -1.27 10.13
C SER A 210 3.38 -2.09 10.54
N CYS A 211 3.24 -3.35 10.10
CA CYS A 211 2.22 -4.27 10.60
C CYS A 211 2.49 -4.64 12.06
N SER A 212 1.41 -4.98 12.78
CA SER A 212 1.55 -5.59 14.10
C SER A 212 2.32 -6.92 14.00
N SER A 213 3.01 -7.31 15.05
CA SER A 213 3.79 -8.56 15.09
C SER A 213 2.92 -9.80 14.80
N CYS A 214 1.62 -9.75 15.13
CA CYS A 214 0.69 -10.85 14.89
C CYS A 214 0.21 -10.97 13.44
N THR A 215 0.19 -9.88 12.65
CA THR A 215 -0.32 -9.91 11.27
C THR A 215 0.78 -9.83 10.21
N ARG A 216 2.00 -9.43 10.59
CA ARG A 216 3.12 -9.28 9.65
C ARG A 216 3.42 -10.54 8.87
N GLY A 217 3.54 -11.68 9.54
CA GLY A 217 3.83 -12.98 8.91
C GLY A 217 2.76 -13.33 7.87
N THR A 218 1.49 -13.23 8.24
CA THR A 218 0.36 -13.49 7.35
C THR A 218 0.33 -12.54 6.16
N THR A 219 0.62 -11.25 6.38
CA THR A 219 0.64 -10.24 5.31
C THR A 219 1.77 -10.49 4.34
N VAL A 220 3.00 -10.75 4.81
CA VAL A 220 4.14 -11.06 3.95
C VAL A 220 3.91 -12.36 3.16
N SER A 221 3.38 -13.39 3.81
CA SER A 221 3.03 -14.64 3.14
C SER A 221 1.98 -14.42 2.04
N ALA A 222 0.96 -13.59 2.31
CA ALA A 222 -0.08 -13.27 1.33
C ALA A 222 0.48 -12.47 0.14
N ILE A 223 1.44 -11.56 0.37
CA ILE A 223 2.15 -10.83 -0.69
C ILE A 223 2.93 -11.82 -1.55
N SER A 224 3.73 -12.68 -0.93
CA SER A 224 4.62 -13.61 -1.64
C SER A 224 3.85 -14.67 -2.44
N PHE A 225 2.70 -15.11 -1.93
CA PHE A 225 1.90 -16.16 -2.55
C PHE A 225 0.92 -15.62 -3.59
N GLY A 226 0.32 -14.48 -3.35
CA GLY A 226 -0.84 -14.02 -4.11
C GLY A 226 -0.63 -12.79 -4.97
N SER A 227 0.45 -12.04 -4.76
CA SER A 227 0.70 -10.85 -5.54
C SER A 227 1.57 -11.15 -6.74
N ALA A 228 0.93 -11.37 -7.90
CA ALA A 228 1.63 -11.28 -9.17
C ALA A 228 2.08 -9.83 -9.36
N CYS A 229 3.37 -9.53 -9.23
CA CYS A 229 3.87 -8.18 -9.50
C CYS A 229 3.57 -7.79 -10.97
N SER A 230 3.59 -6.51 -11.28
CA SER A 230 3.25 -5.99 -12.61
C SER A 230 4.02 -6.71 -13.73
N TYR A 231 5.29 -7.03 -13.48
CA TYR A 231 6.13 -7.78 -14.41
C TYR A 231 5.63 -9.21 -14.63
N GLN A 232 5.37 -9.95 -13.56
CA GLN A 232 4.89 -11.32 -13.62
C GLN A 232 3.50 -11.40 -14.26
N PHE A 233 2.65 -10.40 -13.99
CA PHE A 233 1.33 -10.29 -14.60
C PHE A 233 1.43 -10.09 -16.11
N SER A 234 2.28 -9.16 -16.56
CA SER A 234 2.53 -8.91 -17.98
C SER A 234 3.08 -10.12 -18.70
N ALA A 235 4.05 -10.83 -18.08
CA ALA A 235 4.60 -12.08 -18.63
C ALA A 235 3.52 -13.16 -18.75
N SER A 236 2.64 -13.31 -17.76
CA SER A 236 1.53 -14.27 -17.82
C SER A 236 0.55 -13.94 -18.94
N ILE A 237 0.21 -12.66 -19.13
CA ILE A 237 -0.63 -12.22 -20.26
C ILE A 237 0.04 -12.56 -21.59
N ALA A 238 1.33 -12.28 -21.74
CA ALA A 238 2.07 -12.56 -22.96
C ALA A 238 2.06 -14.06 -23.29
N VAL A 239 2.28 -14.94 -22.31
CA VAL A 239 2.24 -16.39 -22.48
C VAL A 239 0.84 -16.86 -22.93
N PHE A 240 -0.23 -16.40 -22.28
CA PHE A 240 -1.59 -16.78 -22.68
C PHE A 240 -1.98 -16.22 -24.05
N SER A 241 -1.49 -15.04 -24.40
CA SER A 241 -1.71 -14.45 -25.73
C SER A 241 -0.96 -15.23 -26.81
N ALA A 242 0.29 -15.61 -26.55
CA ALA A 242 1.10 -16.41 -27.47
C ALA A 242 0.50 -17.82 -27.70
N SER A 243 -0.17 -18.39 -26.70
CA SER A 243 -0.90 -19.67 -26.83
C SER A 243 -2.25 -19.54 -27.55
N GLY A 244 -2.62 -18.35 -28.00
CA GLY A 244 -3.92 -18.08 -28.66
C GLY A 244 -5.12 -18.06 -27.71
N MET A 245 -4.90 -18.06 -26.40
CA MET A 245 -5.96 -18.16 -25.39
C MET A 245 -5.86 -17.00 -24.34
N PRO A 246 -5.92 -15.72 -24.75
CA PRO A 246 -5.75 -14.60 -23.82
C PRO A 246 -6.83 -14.55 -22.71
N TRP A 247 -8.00 -15.14 -22.94
CA TRP A 247 -9.07 -15.23 -21.95
C TRP A 247 -8.69 -16.05 -20.70
N LEU A 248 -7.67 -16.93 -20.76
CA LEU A 248 -7.19 -17.71 -19.62
C LEU A 248 -6.60 -16.84 -18.49
N VAL A 249 -6.28 -15.58 -18.76
CA VAL A 249 -5.88 -14.62 -17.71
C VAL A 249 -6.95 -14.48 -16.64
N VAL A 250 -8.23 -14.47 -17.02
CA VAL A 250 -9.34 -14.32 -16.07
C VAL A 250 -9.43 -15.48 -15.09
N PRO A 251 -9.57 -16.75 -15.53
CA PRO A 251 -9.59 -17.89 -14.60
C PRO A 251 -8.28 -18.03 -13.80
N PHE A 252 -7.12 -17.68 -14.38
CA PHE A 252 -5.84 -17.65 -13.67
C PHE A 252 -5.88 -16.68 -12.48
N LEU A 253 -6.34 -15.45 -12.69
CA LEU A 253 -6.46 -14.45 -11.61
C LEU A 253 -7.49 -14.85 -10.55
N LEU A 254 -8.60 -15.43 -10.97
CA LEU A 254 -9.61 -15.94 -10.03
C LEU A 254 -9.04 -17.07 -9.17
N PHE A 255 -8.33 -18.00 -9.78
CA PHE A 255 -7.66 -19.10 -9.08
C PHE A 255 -6.61 -18.59 -8.11
N LEU A 256 -5.74 -17.66 -8.54
CA LEU A 256 -4.70 -17.05 -7.71
C LEU A 256 -5.32 -16.30 -6.52
N THR A 257 -6.39 -15.56 -6.75
CA THR A 257 -7.10 -14.82 -5.68
C THR A 257 -7.76 -15.78 -4.70
N ALA A 258 -8.45 -16.80 -5.20
CA ALA A 258 -9.12 -17.79 -4.36
C ALA A 258 -8.15 -18.59 -3.49
N THR A 259 -7.05 -19.05 -4.07
CA THR A 259 -5.98 -19.77 -3.36
C THR A 259 -5.28 -18.89 -2.34
N THR A 260 -5.04 -17.62 -2.65
CA THR A 260 -4.47 -16.65 -1.70
C THR A 260 -5.40 -16.40 -0.52
N ILE A 261 -6.69 -16.22 -0.77
CA ILE A 261 -7.69 -16.06 0.29
C ILE A 261 -7.74 -17.30 1.18
N LEU A 262 -7.80 -18.48 0.57
CA LEU A 262 -7.82 -19.75 1.30
C LEU A 262 -6.56 -19.92 2.15
N TYR A 263 -5.39 -19.73 1.56
CA TYR A 263 -4.10 -19.81 2.24
C TYR A 263 -4.01 -18.82 3.41
N THR A 264 -4.35 -17.56 3.18
CA THR A 264 -4.34 -16.51 4.20
C THR A 264 -5.28 -16.86 5.36
N ARG A 265 -6.45 -17.43 5.04
CA ARG A 265 -7.43 -17.85 6.05
C ARG A 265 -6.94 -19.04 6.87
N LEU A 266 -6.20 -19.96 6.29
CA LEU A 266 -5.62 -21.13 6.98
C LEU A 266 -4.46 -20.71 7.89
N VAL A 267 -3.57 -19.83 7.42
CA VAL A 267 -2.40 -19.37 8.18
C VAL A 267 -2.79 -18.40 9.30
N SER A 268 -3.86 -17.62 9.12
CA SER A 268 -4.34 -16.68 10.13
C SER A 268 -4.94 -17.40 11.34
N ARG A 269 -4.30 -17.28 12.51
CA ARG A 269 -4.77 -17.89 13.76
C ARG A 269 -6.09 -17.25 14.23
N LYS A 270 -7.00 -18.06 14.78
CA LYS A 270 -8.28 -17.58 15.36
C LYS A 270 -8.07 -16.46 16.38
N LYS A 271 -7.02 -16.56 17.20
CA LYS A 271 -6.68 -15.59 18.26
C LYS A 271 -6.28 -14.23 17.72
N ASP A 272 -5.68 -14.19 16.53
CA ASP A 272 -5.25 -12.95 15.88
C ASP A 272 -6.43 -12.25 15.20
N ARG A 273 -7.44 -12.98 14.74
CA ARG A 273 -8.67 -12.43 14.13
C ARG A 273 -9.48 -11.58 15.09
N ILE A 274 -9.49 -11.92 16.38
CA ILE A 274 -10.21 -11.17 17.43
C ILE A 274 -9.53 -9.82 17.70
N LYS A 275 -8.20 -9.75 17.59
CA LYS A 275 -7.41 -8.52 17.77
C LYS A 275 -7.38 -7.57 16.56
N LEU A 276 -7.95 -8.01 15.42
CA LEU A 276 -8.05 -7.21 14.19
C LEU A 276 -9.12 -6.11 14.23
N ASN A 277 -9.69 -5.82 15.41
CA ASN A 277 -10.44 -4.59 15.56
C ASN A 277 -9.47 -3.43 15.40
N MET A 278 -9.43 -2.84 14.19
CA MET A 278 -8.87 -1.50 14.07
C MET A 278 -9.62 -0.65 15.06
N PRO A 279 -8.93 0.08 15.95
CA PRO A 279 -9.59 1.19 16.59
C PRO A 279 -10.18 1.99 15.43
N VAL A 280 -11.49 2.20 15.45
CA VAL A 280 -12.06 3.31 14.69
C VAL A 280 -11.15 4.46 15.06
N ILE A 281 -10.50 5.07 14.09
CA ILE A 281 -9.83 6.33 14.34
C ILE A 281 -10.96 7.28 14.61
N GLU A 282 -11.40 7.25 15.85
CA GLU A 282 -12.08 8.39 16.48
C GLU A 282 -10.95 9.41 16.53
N GLY A 283 -10.80 10.10 15.39
CA GLY A 283 -9.81 11.12 15.17
C GLY A 283 -10.21 12.41 15.82
#